data_d55705146be5ecc16d82d5bea2b747d1
#
_entry.id   d55705146be5ecc16d82d5bea2b747d1
#
_cell.length_a   1.000
_cell.length_b   1.000
_cell.length_c   1.000
_cell.angle_alpha   90.00
_cell.angle_beta   90.00
_cell.angle_gamma   90.00
#
_symmetry.space_group_name_H-M   'P 1'
#
loop_
_entity.id
_entity.type
_entity.pdbx_description
1 polymer ?
#
loop_
_entity_poly.entity_id
_entity_poly.type
_entity_poly.pdbx_seq_one_letter_code
_entity_poly.pdbx_strand_id
1 'polypeptide(L)'
;MAREKSAPEAAETPAPAGESSPKTKPSKKGGTSKPAAEAKAVEARSEEGKAPAAKRAPKAPAAARDKAPEAESAAKSKQRGRSPRKPSKRFRKAIELQPKEPLPVPEAVKTLKRMGVGTKFDQTVNIVMWLGIDPKQADQAIRGAVSLPRGIGKTRRVICFVDGDEAEVAKAAGAIESGGDDLIKKVSDGWMDFDVAIAHPRMMGKVGKLGRVLGPSGKMPTPKNGTVTPNIDTAVKEFAAGKVEFRNDTGGNVHGIVGKMSFAENDLAANIESFMDHIRRMKPQTSKGTFIKKVCISGTMTPSVELKVGA
;
A
#
# COMPACT_ATOMS: atom_id res chain seq x y z
N MET A 1 28.44 -2.01 67.50
CA MET A 1 27.40 -1.20 68.12
C MET A 1 26.41 -0.93 67.02
N ALA A 2 25.40 -1.65 66.98
CA ALA A 2 24.06 -1.52 67.58
C ALA A 2 23.15 -0.75 66.59
N ARG A 3 22.22 -1.46 65.95
CA ARG A 3 20.75 -1.46 66.18
C ARG A 3 20.06 -0.28 65.54
N GLU A 4 18.94 -0.36 64.94
CA GLU A 4 17.72 -1.22 64.92
C GLU A 4 16.84 -0.73 63.73
N LYS A 5 16.28 -1.57 62.95
CA LYS A 5 14.86 -2.03 62.87
C LYS A 5 13.81 -0.95 62.84
N SER A 6 13.03 -0.86 61.81
CA SER A 6 11.59 -1.11 61.88
C SER A 6 10.88 -1.00 60.50
N ALA A 7 10.35 -2.04 60.01
CA ALA A 7 9.04 -2.08 59.36
C ALA A 7 8.04 -2.35 60.53
N PRO A 8 6.72 -2.22 60.43
CA PRO A 8 5.79 -2.50 59.34
C PRO A 8 4.67 -1.46 59.16
N GLU A 9 3.78 -1.55 58.27
CA GLU A 9 2.37 -1.93 58.58
C GLU A 9 1.50 -1.88 57.29
N ALA A 10 0.79 -2.97 57.14
CA ALA A 10 -0.30 -3.15 56.19
C ALA A 10 -1.61 -2.64 56.79
N ALA A 11 -2.48 -2.09 55.94
CA ALA A 11 -3.94 -2.04 56.19
C ALA A 11 -4.57 -1.75 54.81
N GLU A 12 -5.15 -2.68 54.22
CA GLU A 12 -6.58 -3.13 54.31
C GLU A 12 -7.47 -2.44 53.27
N THR A 13 -7.89 -3.29 52.35
CA THR A 13 -9.12 -3.14 51.55
C THR A 13 -10.36 -3.05 52.42
N PRO A 14 -11.41 -2.41 51.92
CA PRO A 14 -12.62 -3.23 51.76
C PRO A 14 -13.37 -2.96 50.44
N ALA A 15 -13.74 -4.04 49.78
CA ALA A 15 -15.02 -4.13 49.14
C ALA A 15 -16.06 -4.51 50.21
N PRO A 16 -17.32 -4.12 50.07
CA PRO A 16 -18.27 -5.11 49.61
C PRO A 16 -19.49 -4.59 48.81
N ALA A 17 -20.06 -5.50 48.08
CA ALA A 17 -21.47 -5.86 47.89
C ALA A 17 -22.48 -4.73 47.61
N GLY A 18 -23.43 -4.83 46.74
CA GLY A 18 -24.15 -5.91 46.17
C GLY A 18 -25.49 -5.37 45.71
N GLU A 19 -26.25 -6.20 45.02
CA GLU A 19 -27.68 -6.03 44.67
C GLU A 19 -28.01 -5.11 43.50
N SER A 20 -28.81 -5.43 42.55
CA SER A 20 -29.66 -6.57 42.24
C SER A 20 -30.23 -6.31 40.85
N SER A 21 -30.30 -7.32 40.05
CA SER A 21 -31.14 -7.33 38.86
C SER A 21 -32.63 -7.41 39.24
N PRO A 22 -33.51 -7.03 38.34
CA PRO A 22 -34.46 -8.07 37.96
C PRO A 22 -34.63 -8.28 36.44
N LYS A 23 -34.67 -9.55 36.12
CA LYS A 23 -35.21 -10.11 34.90
C LYS A 23 -36.69 -9.79 34.75
N THR A 24 -37.10 -9.45 33.53
CA THR A 24 -38.44 -9.82 33.08
C THR A 24 -38.41 -10.10 31.56
N LYS A 25 -38.69 -11.33 31.21
CA LYS A 25 -39.28 -11.85 29.99
C LYS A 25 -40.71 -12.33 30.37
N PRO A 26 -41.57 -12.70 29.45
CA PRO A 26 -41.93 -12.24 28.12
C PRO A 26 -43.48 -12.07 27.99
N SER A 27 -43.99 -11.48 26.95
CA SER A 27 -45.37 -11.83 26.55
C SER A 27 -45.51 -11.84 25.02
N LYS A 28 -45.99 -12.96 24.57
CA LYS A 28 -46.53 -13.32 23.26
C LYS A 28 -47.89 -12.73 23.01
N LYS A 29 -48.23 -12.72 21.74
CA LYS A 29 -49.51 -12.62 21.01
C LYS A 29 -49.69 -11.28 20.31
N GLY A 30 -50.03 -11.21 19.06
CA GLY A 30 -50.62 -12.13 18.10
C GLY A 30 -51.40 -11.32 17.10
N GLY A 31 -51.59 -11.80 15.91
CA GLY A 31 -52.70 -11.40 15.01
C GLY A 31 -52.28 -10.57 13.82
N THR A 32 -51.99 -11.20 12.70
CA THR A 32 -52.85 -11.36 11.52
C THR A 32 -53.48 -10.10 10.95
N SER A 33 -53.08 -9.72 9.75
CA SER A 33 -53.93 -9.75 8.56
C SER A 33 -53.34 -8.98 7.40
N LYS A 34 -53.09 -9.74 6.33
CA LYS A 34 -53.21 -9.19 4.96
C LYS A 34 -54.69 -8.93 4.69
N PRO A 35 -55.04 -8.00 3.79
CA PRO A 35 -55.42 -8.51 2.49
C PRO A 35 -54.87 -7.75 1.29
N ALA A 36 -55.00 -8.45 0.21
CA ALA A 36 -54.69 -8.22 -1.16
C ALA A 36 -55.68 -7.32 -1.87
N ALA A 37 -55.24 -6.95 -3.07
CA ALA A 37 -56.03 -6.63 -4.28
C ALA A 37 -56.74 -5.26 -4.31
N GLU A 38 -56.45 -4.46 -5.26
CA GLU A 38 -57.21 -4.40 -6.51
C GLU A 38 -56.57 -3.48 -7.53
N ALA A 39 -56.50 -4.05 -8.70
CA ALA A 39 -56.27 -3.40 -9.97
C ALA A 39 -57.43 -2.47 -10.32
N LYS A 40 -57.14 -1.41 -11.04
CA LYS A 40 -57.99 -0.97 -12.18
C LYS A 40 -57.25 -0.04 -13.10
N ALA A 41 -57.20 -0.47 -14.31
CA ALA A 41 -56.93 0.20 -15.56
C ALA A 41 -57.97 1.30 -15.88
N VAL A 42 -57.54 2.32 -16.57
CA VAL A 42 -58.28 3.09 -17.58
C VAL A 42 -57.19 3.62 -18.52
N GLU A 43 -56.95 3.15 -19.75
CA GLU A 43 -57.56 3.43 -21.05
C GLU A 43 -57.92 4.93 -21.22
N ALA A 44 -57.49 5.66 -22.19
CA ALA A 44 -57.35 5.47 -23.62
C ALA A 44 -57.05 6.82 -24.32
N ARG A 45 -56.57 6.72 -25.54
CA ARG A 45 -56.79 7.62 -26.72
C ARG A 45 -55.93 8.89 -26.77
N SER A 46 -55.37 9.28 -27.93
CA SER A 46 -55.57 8.95 -29.37
C SER A 46 -54.41 9.58 -30.15
N GLU A 47 -53.84 8.90 -31.13
CA GLU A 47 -53.88 9.20 -32.59
C GLU A 47 -53.29 10.56 -32.96
N GLU A 48 -52.46 10.79 -33.91
CA GLU A 48 -52.26 10.27 -35.27
C GLU A 48 -50.95 10.87 -35.85
N GLY A 49 -50.38 10.20 -36.84
CA GLY A 49 -49.44 10.83 -37.77
C GLY A 49 -48.37 9.91 -38.33
N LYS A 50 -48.78 8.92 -39.07
CA LYS A 50 -48.44 8.46 -40.43
C LYS A 50 -46.99 8.68 -40.93
N ALA A 51 -46.46 7.53 -41.24
CA ALA A 51 -45.32 7.19 -42.12
C ALA A 51 -45.52 7.68 -43.58
N PRO A 52 -44.61 7.49 -44.53
CA PRO A 52 -44.25 6.14 -44.94
C PRO A 52 -42.78 5.89 -45.37
N ALA A 53 -42.53 4.61 -45.42
CA ALA A 53 -41.39 3.84 -45.89
C ALA A 53 -40.88 4.19 -47.30
N ALA A 54 -39.59 4.01 -47.48
CA ALA A 54 -39.05 3.63 -48.78
C ALA A 54 -38.08 2.45 -48.59
N LYS A 55 -38.58 1.32 -49.05
CA LYS A 55 -37.85 0.08 -49.31
C LYS A 55 -36.75 0.34 -50.36
N ARG A 56 -35.52 -0.12 -50.12
CA ARG A 56 -34.61 -0.50 -51.22
C ARG A 56 -34.03 -1.87 -50.95
N ALA A 57 -34.34 -2.72 -51.86
CA ALA A 57 -33.95 -4.11 -51.99
C ALA A 57 -32.45 -4.31 -52.26
N PRO A 58 -31.97 -5.57 -52.17
CA PRO A 58 -30.53 -5.89 -52.15
C PRO A 58 -29.96 -5.94 -53.56
N LYS A 59 -28.72 -5.49 -53.72
CA LYS A 59 -27.92 -5.73 -54.91
C LYS A 59 -26.85 -6.75 -54.60
N ALA A 60 -26.88 -7.82 -55.36
CA ALA A 60 -25.97 -8.96 -55.40
C ALA A 60 -24.58 -8.57 -55.95
N PRO A 61 -23.59 -9.51 -55.92
CA PRO A 61 -22.16 -9.22 -55.79
C PRO A 61 -21.49 -8.95 -57.12
N ALA A 62 -20.49 -8.12 -57.06
CA ALA A 62 -19.56 -7.97 -58.18
C ALA A 62 -18.10 -8.10 -57.70
N ALA A 63 -17.54 -9.16 -58.17
CA ALA A 63 -16.13 -9.35 -58.63
C ALA A 63 -14.99 -9.05 -57.64
N ALA A 64 -14.32 -10.09 -57.34
CA ALA A 64 -12.93 -10.18 -56.91
C ALA A 64 -12.05 -9.16 -57.66
N ARG A 65 -11.28 -8.39 -56.88
CA ARG A 65 -10.00 -7.85 -57.33
C ARG A 65 -8.97 -8.15 -56.27
N ASP A 66 -8.12 -9.05 -56.64
CA ASP A 66 -6.84 -9.33 -56.03
C ASP A 66 -6.11 -8.04 -55.71
N LYS A 67 -5.85 -7.80 -54.43
CA LYS A 67 -4.76 -6.98 -53.96
C LYS A 67 -3.93 -7.80 -52.98
N ALA A 68 -2.82 -8.16 -53.52
CA ALA A 68 -1.71 -8.87 -52.93
C ALA A 68 -1.18 -8.22 -51.64
N PRO A 69 -0.37 -8.93 -50.87
CA PRO A 69 -0.04 -8.72 -49.48
C PRO A 69 1.13 -7.73 -49.33
N GLU A 70 0.81 -6.45 -49.15
CA GLU A 70 1.83 -5.43 -48.80
C GLU A 70 1.80 -4.99 -47.35
N ALA A 71 0.86 -5.46 -46.53
CA ALA A 71 0.75 -5.04 -45.14
C ALA A 71 1.55 -5.90 -44.14
N GLU A 72 2.02 -7.07 -44.52
CA GLU A 72 2.80 -7.98 -43.64
C GLU A 72 4.31 -7.72 -43.64
N SER A 73 4.85 -7.03 -44.62
CA SER A 73 6.28 -6.75 -44.69
C SER A 73 6.73 -5.55 -43.85
N ALA A 74 5.81 -4.65 -43.53
CA ALA A 74 6.13 -3.44 -42.71
C ALA A 74 6.17 -3.71 -41.19
N ALA A 75 5.57 -4.81 -40.73
CA ALA A 75 5.55 -5.15 -39.28
C ALA A 75 6.78 -5.95 -38.81
N LYS A 76 7.55 -6.54 -39.75
CA LYS A 76 8.74 -7.37 -39.43
C LYS A 76 10.07 -6.59 -39.33
N SER A 77 10.12 -5.29 -39.61
CA SER A 77 11.40 -4.56 -39.65
C SER A 77 11.78 -3.78 -38.40
N LYS A 78 11.02 -3.84 -37.29
CA LYS A 78 11.33 -3.08 -36.06
C LYS A 78 11.72 -3.89 -34.83
N GLN A 79 11.88 -5.21 -34.94
CA GLN A 79 12.52 -5.99 -33.87
C GLN A 79 13.99 -6.28 -34.21
N ARG A 80 14.79 -5.26 -34.49
CA ARG A 80 16.24 -5.37 -34.27
C ARG A 80 16.44 -5.52 -32.78
N GLY A 81 16.56 -6.77 -32.33
CA GLY A 81 16.91 -7.10 -30.96
C GLY A 81 18.14 -6.28 -30.57
N ARG A 82 17.94 -5.31 -29.67
CA ARG A 82 19.09 -4.65 -29.04
C ARG A 82 19.88 -5.76 -28.36
N SER A 83 21.06 -6.07 -28.88
CA SER A 83 21.99 -6.94 -28.18
C SER A 83 22.10 -6.50 -26.73
N PRO A 84 22.04 -7.41 -25.75
CA PRO A 84 22.09 -7.04 -24.35
C PRO A 84 23.35 -6.20 -24.12
N ARG A 85 23.15 -4.96 -23.63
CA ARG A 85 24.26 -4.05 -23.37
C ARG A 85 25.20 -4.71 -22.37
N LYS A 86 26.47 -4.80 -22.71
CA LYS A 86 27.48 -5.32 -21.78
C LYS A 86 27.46 -4.50 -20.47
N PRO A 87 27.40 -5.13 -19.29
CA PRO A 87 27.37 -4.43 -18.03
C PRO A 87 28.65 -3.58 -17.85
N SER A 88 28.50 -2.47 -17.13
CA SER A 88 29.63 -1.54 -16.87
C SER A 88 30.76 -2.24 -16.11
N LYS A 89 32.00 -1.72 -16.24
CA LYS A 89 33.17 -2.29 -15.54
C LYS A 89 32.96 -2.37 -14.01
N ARG A 90 32.31 -1.35 -13.42
CA ARG A 90 31.96 -1.33 -11.99
C ARG A 90 30.98 -2.45 -11.62
N PHE A 91 29.90 -2.62 -12.41
CA PHE A 91 28.90 -3.65 -12.14
C PHE A 91 29.47 -5.07 -12.29
N ARG A 92 30.41 -5.30 -13.20
CA ARG A 92 31.11 -6.59 -13.31
C ARG A 92 31.93 -6.88 -12.03
N LYS A 93 32.70 -5.90 -11.52
CA LYS A 93 33.41 -6.05 -10.26
C LYS A 93 32.48 -6.33 -9.08
N ALA A 94 31.30 -5.67 -9.07
CA ALA A 94 30.30 -5.93 -8.03
C ALA A 94 29.69 -7.34 -8.13
N ILE A 95 29.51 -7.89 -9.34
CA ILE A 95 29.07 -9.29 -9.55
C ILE A 95 30.13 -10.29 -9.07
N GLU A 96 31.42 -10.00 -9.28
CA GLU A 96 32.51 -10.87 -8.79
C GLU A 96 32.54 -10.97 -7.25
N LEU A 97 32.10 -9.89 -6.58
CA LEU A 97 31.98 -9.84 -5.11
C LEU A 97 30.64 -10.42 -4.59
N GLN A 98 29.71 -10.76 -5.49
CA GLN A 98 28.41 -11.27 -5.11
C GLN A 98 28.54 -12.69 -4.54
N PRO A 99 28.05 -12.94 -3.31
CA PRO A 99 28.04 -14.27 -2.74
C PRO A 99 27.04 -15.16 -3.48
N LYS A 100 27.40 -16.43 -3.69
CA LYS A 100 26.53 -17.44 -4.29
C LYS A 100 25.60 -18.10 -3.29
N GLU A 101 25.99 -18.08 -2.03
CA GLU A 101 25.23 -18.67 -0.92
C GLU A 101 24.45 -17.60 -0.15
N PRO A 102 23.31 -17.95 0.45
CA PRO A 102 22.56 -17.03 1.29
C PRO A 102 23.34 -16.70 2.56
N LEU A 103 23.47 -15.41 2.87
CA LEU A 103 24.22 -14.91 4.01
C LEU A 103 23.32 -14.48 5.18
N PRO A 104 23.81 -14.49 6.41
CA PRO A 104 23.14 -13.85 7.54
C PRO A 104 23.08 -12.33 7.33
N VAL A 105 22.07 -11.67 7.95
CA VAL A 105 21.78 -10.24 7.75
C VAL A 105 23.02 -9.34 7.91
N PRO A 106 23.81 -9.43 9.01
CA PRO A 106 24.96 -8.53 9.21
C PRO A 106 26.06 -8.68 8.16
N GLU A 107 26.34 -9.90 7.71
CA GLU A 107 27.33 -10.17 6.67
C GLU A 107 26.86 -9.72 5.29
N ALA A 108 25.58 -9.92 5.00
CA ALA A 108 24.98 -9.48 3.76
C ALA A 108 25.00 -7.94 3.62
N VAL A 109 24.78 -7.21 4.72
CA VAL A 109 24.89 -5.74 4.74
C VAL A 109 26.32 -5.29 4.50
N LYS A 110 27.32 -5.93 5.13
CA LYS A 110 28.75 -5.67 4.89
C LYS A 110 29.12 -5.89 3.43
N THR A 111 28.70 -7.00 2.86
CA THR A 111 28.94 -7.34 1.45
C THR A 111 28.29 -6.34 0.52
N LEU A 112 27.04 -5.96 0.79
CA LEU A 112 26.31 -4.96 0.02
C LEU A 112 27.03 -3.60 0.02
N LYS A 113 27.53 -3.14 1.17
CA LYS A 113 28.31 -1.90 1.28
C LYS A 113 29.60 -1.95 0.48
N ARG A 114 30.33 -3.08 0.51
CA ARG A 114 31.54 -3.29 -0.29
C ARG A 114 31.26 -3.20 -1.79
N MET A 115 30.14 -3.79 -2.26
CA MET A 115 29.72 -3.72 -3.65
C MET A 115 29.24 -2.33 -4.05
N GLY A 116 28.73 -1.52 -3.10
CA GLY A 116 28.22 -0.18 -3.31
C GLY A 116 29.28 0.90 -3.55
N VAL A 117 30.55 0.60 -3.34
CA VAL A 117 31.66 1.54 -3.48
C VAL A 117 31.77 2.05 -4.93
N GLY A 118 32.06 3.34 -5.07
CA GLY A 118 32.30 3.97 -6.39
C GLY A 118 31.05 4.56 -7.07
N THR A 119 29.95 4.76 -6.36
CA THR A 119 28.82 5.56 -6.81
C THR A 119 28.99 7.04 -6.41
N LYS A 120 28.53 7.95 -7.27
CA LYS A 120 28.57 9.40 -7.00
C LYS A 120 27.45 9.89 -6.07
N PHE A 121 26.49 9.03 -5.76
CA PHE A 121 25.31 9.33 -4.93
C PHE A 121 25.11 8.27 -3.86
N ASP A 122 24.40 8.66 -2.80
CA ASP A 122 24.04 7.73 -1.73
C ASP A 122 22.92 6.81 -2.18
N GLN A 123 23.23 5.53 -2.35
CA GLN A 123 22.29 4.53 -2.85
C GLN A 123 21.24 4.21 -1.80
N THR A 124 20.01 4.01 -2.26
CA THR A 124 18.95 3.46 -1.43
C THR A 124 19.09 1.94 -1.36
N VAL A 125 18.96 1.40 -0.16
CA VAL A 125 18.92 -0.04 0.10
C VAL A 125 17.49 -0.51 0.05
N ASN A 126 17.20 -1.46 -0.83
CA ASN A 126 15.90 -2.06 -1.00
C ASN A 126 15.93 -3.51 -0.53
N ILE A 127 14.83 -3.96 0.05
CA ILE A 127 14.55 -5.36 0.36
C ILE A 127 13.46 -5.87 -0.57
N VAL A 128 13.64 -7.07 -1.06
CA VAL A 128 12.65 -7.80 -1.86
C VAL A 128 12.42 -9.15 -1.20
N MET A 129 11.17 -9.45 -0.90
CA MET A 129 10.77 -10.70 -0.27
C MET A 129 9.82 -11.45 -1.21
N TRP A 130 10.22 -12.66 -1.61
CA TRP A 130 9.35 -13.55 -2.36
C TRP A 130 8.51 -14.36 -1.38
N LEU A 131 7.19 -14.16 -1.46
CA LEU A 131 6.23 -14.79 -0.58
C LEU A 131 5.53 -15.97 -1.27
N GLY A 132 5.14 -16.96 -0.48
CA GLY A 132 4.34 -18.11 -0.93
C GLY A 132 2.85 -17.82 -0.90
N ILE A 133 2.43 -16.74 -1.58
CA ILE A 133 1.05 -16.29 -1.69
C ILE A 133 0.57 -16.32 -3.14
N ASP A 134 -0.74 -16.45 -3.33
CA ASP A 134 -1.37 -16.24 -4.63
C ASP A 134 -1.89 -14.81 -4.75
N PRO A 135 -1.21 -13.92 -5.50
CA PRO A 135 -1.57 -12.51 -5.61
C PRO A 135 -2.90 -12.26 -6.34
N LYS A 136 -3.45 -13.27 -7.01
CA LYS A 136 -4.77 -13.17 -7.68
C LYS A 136 -5.92 -13.22 -6.69
N GLN A 137 -5.72 -13.81 -5.53
CA GLN A 137 -6.72 -13.88 -4.48
C GLN A 137 -6.65 -12.61 -3.62
N ALA A 138 -7.77 -11.91 -3.51
CA ALA A 138 -7.87 -10.67 -2.74
C ALA A 138 -7.52 -10.85 -1.25
N ASP A 139 -7.82 -12.04 -0.69
CA ASP A 139 -7.58 -12.38 0.71
C ASP A 139 -6.08 -12.64 1.00
N GLN A 140 -5.30 -12.99 -0.03
CA GLN A 140 -3.87 -13.21 0.09
C GLN A 140 -3.03 -11.99 -0.30
N ALA A 141 -3.69 -10.92 -0.80
CA ALA A 141 -3.02 -9.70 -1.17
C ALA A 141 -2.54 -8.94 0.08
N ILE A 142 -1.22 -8.81 0.21
CA ILE A 142 -0.57 -8.13 1.33
C ILE A 142 -0.27 -6.69 0.94
N ARG A 143 -0.80 -5.76 1.74
CA ARG A 143 -0.55 -4.34 1.61
C ARG A 143 -0.56 -3.71 2.99
N GLY A 144 0.38 -2.82 3.24
CA GLY A 144 0.46 -2.14 4.52
C GLY A 144 1.56 -1.09 4.55
N ALA A 145 1.84 -0.61 5.75
CA ALA A 145 2.96 0.27 6.01
C ALA A 145 3.69 -0.17 7.27
N VAL A 146 5.00 -0.06 7.26
CA VAL A 146 5.88 -0.40 8.39
C VAL A 146 6.64 0.83 8.82
N SER A 147 6.70 1.05 10.12
CA SER A 147 7.58 2.05 10.73
C SER A 147 8.93 1.39 11.02
N LEU A 148 9.98 1.95 10.45
CA LEU A 148 11.35 1.45 10.65
C LEU A 148 11.98 2.13 11.87
N PRO A 149 12.67 1.39 12.75
CA PRO A 149 13.23 1.94 13.99
C PRO A 149 14.27 3.03 13.76
N ARG A 150 15.01 2.99 12.64
CA ARG A 150 16.01 3.99 12.27
C ARG A 150 15.58 4.90 11.12
N GLY A 151 14.30 4.81 10.70
CA GLY A 151 13.78 5.57 9.55
C GLY A 151 14.45 5.19 8.23
N ILE A 152 14.21 6.01 7.20
CA ILE A 152 14.72 5.78 5.82
C ILE A 152 15.93 6.68 5.49
N GLY A 153 16.22 7.71 6.30
CA GLY A 153 17.22 8.73 6.00
C GLY A 153 16.77 9.76 4.95
N LYS A 154 15.46 9.90 4.76
CA LYS A 154 14.85 10.96 3.98
C LYS A 154 13.57 11.40 4.67
N THR A 155 13.46 12.66 5.02
CA THR A 155 12.21 13.27 5.48
C THR A 155 11.23 13.33 4.33
N ARG A 156 9.98 12.89 4.55
CA ARG A 156 8.92 12.95 3.55
C ARG A 156 8.06 14.19 3.76
N ARG A 157 7.64 14.76 2.67
CA ARG A 157 6.71 15.89 2.68
C ARG A 157 5.29 15.37 2.84
N VAL A 158 4.70 15.64 3.99
CA VAL A 158 3.37 15.15 4.35
C VAL A 158 2.35 16.27 4.27
N ILE A 159 1.19 16.00 3.69
CA ILE A 159 0.02 16.85 3.74
C ILE A 159 -1.13 16.16 4.45
N CYS A 160 -2.03 16.94 5.07
CA CYS A 160 -3.15 16.41 5.82
C CYS A 160 -4.48 17.01 5.36
N PHE A 161 -5.41 16.13 4.98
CA PHE A 161 -6.80 16.50 4.69
C PHE A 161 -7.64 16.38 5.97
N VAL A 162 -7.86 17.52 6.62
CA VAL A 162 -8.57 17.65 7.90
C VAL A 162 -9.39 18.91 7.94
N ASP A 163 -10.45 18.90 8.72
CA ASP A 163 -11.29 20.07 8.97
C ASP A 163 -11.04 20.64 10.36
N GLY A 164 -11.15 21.97 10.50
CA GLY A 164 -11.16 22.66 11.77
C GLY A 164 -9.83 22.65 12.53
N ASP A 165 -9.92 22.50 13.84
CA ASP A 165 -8.80 22.62 14.79
C ASP A 165 -7.72 21.53 14.59
N GLU A 166 -8.09 20.38 14.05
CA GLU A 166 -7.14 19.30 13.73
C GLU A 166 -6.11 19.73 12.67
N ALA A 167 -6.39 20.77 11.88
CA ALA A 167 -5.45 21.30 10.92
C ALA A 167 -4.25 21.96 11.57
N GLU A 168 -4.43 22.64 12.69
CA GLU A 168 -3.34 23.25 13.44
C GLU A 168 -2.47 22.19 14.12
N VAL A 169 -3.11 21.14 14.66
CA VAL A 169 -2.41 19.99 15.26
C VAL A 169 -1.54 19.29 14.21
N ALA A 170 -2.07 19.10 12.99
CA ALA A 170 -1.32 18.48 11.91
C ALA A 170 -0.10 19.31 11.47
N LYS A 171 -0.22 20.66 11.42
CA LYS A 171 0.92 21.56 11.15
C LYS A 171 1.96 21.50 12.26
N ALA A 172 1.53 21.52 13.51
CA ALA A 172 2.42 21.40 14.67
C ALA A 172 3.15 20.04 14.69
N ALA A 173 2.51 18.98 14.18
CA ALA A 173 3.11 17.65 14.04
C ALA A 173 4.15 17.54 12.90
N GLY A 174 4.23 18.53 12.00
CA GLY A 174 5.21 18.58 10.92
C GLY A 174 4.63 18.39 9.50
N ALA A 175 3.31 18.52 9.32
CA ALA A 175 2.72 18.57 7.99
C ALA A 175 3.07 19.91 7.30
N ILE A 176 3.41 19.86 6.00
CA ILE A 176 3.71 21.06 5.21
C ILE A 176 2.46 21.90 5.04
N GLU A 177 1.38 21.27 4.63
CA GLU A 177 0.07 21.90 4.56
C GLU A 177 -1.00 20.98 5.16
N SER A 178 -1.95 21.61 5.85
CA SER A 178 -3.13 20.93 6.36
C SER A 178 -4.35 21.80 6.13
N GLY A 179 -5.45 21.18 5.77
CA GLY A 179 -6.70 21.88 5.54
C GLY A 179 -7.75 21.00 4.89
N GLY A 180 -8.94 21.55 4.76
CA GLY A 180 -10.11 20.91 4.18
C GLY A 180 -10.27 21.22 2.69
N ASP A 181 -11.35 21.95 2.38
CA ASP A 181 -11.76 22.19 0.99
C ASP A 181 -10.76 23.01 0.17
N ASP A 182 -10.00 23.91 0.82
CA ASP A 182 -9.01 24.74 0.11
C ASP A 182 -7.81 23.91 -0.37
N LEU A 183 -7.35 22.95 0.46
CA LEU A 183 -6.29 22.03 0.06
C LEU A 183 -6.78 21.09 -1.06
N ILE A 184 -8.04 20.65 -1.00
CA ILE A 184 -8.64 19.84 -2.06
C ILE A 184 -8.67 20.59 -3.39
N LYS A 185 -9.01 21.88 -3.40
CA LYS A 185 -8.97 22.73 -4.60
C LYS A 185 -7.55 22.84 -5.15
N LYS A 186 -6.56 23.17 -4.31
CA LYS A 186 -5.16 23.26 -4.71
C LYS A 186 -4.66 21.98 -5.39
N VAL A 187 -4.98 20.82 -4.81
CA VAL A 187 -4.61 19.51 -5.38
C VAL A 187 -5.37 19.21 -6.68
N SER A 188 -6.64 19.62 -6.79
CA SER A 188 -7.42 19.46 -8.02
C SER A 188 -6.85 20.30 -9.17
N ASP A 189 -6.28 21.47 -8.86
CA ASP A 189 -5.62 22.36 -9.80
C ASP A 189 -4.22 21.88 -10.24
N GLY A 190 -3.78 20.71 -9.68
CA GLY A 190 -2.56 20.04 -10.11
C GLY A 190 -1.35 20.24 -9.19
N TRP A 191 -1.52 20.84 -8.01
CA TRP A 191 -0.44 20.91 -7.03
C TRP A 191 -0.10 19.54 -6.46
N MET A 192 1.14 19.07 -6.62
CA MET A 192 1.59 17.72 -6.26
C MET A 192 2.92 17.71 -5.52
N ASP A 193 3.31 18.82 -4.90
CA ASP A 193 4.61 19.00 -4.24
C ASP A 193 4.70 18.35 -2.84
N PHE A 194 4.13 17.18 -2.69
CA PHE A 194 4.17 16.37 -1.48
C PHE A 194 4.47 14.91 -1.81
N ASP A 195 4.94 14.15 -0.83
CA ASP A 195 5.26 12.73 -0.99
C ASP A 195 4.14 11.82 -0.47
N VAL A 196 3.49 12.19 0.65
CA VAL A 196 2.42 11.43 1.29
C VAL A 196 1.24 12.31 1.64
N ALA A 197 0.04 11.80 1.43
CA ALA A 197 -1.20 12.43 1.84
C ALA A 197 -1.88 11.61 2.95
N ILE A 198 -2.18 12.26 4.06
CA ILE A 198 -2.95 11.69 5.18
C ILE A 198 -4.33 12.31 5.16
N ALA A 199 -5.35 11.55 5.51
CA ALA A 199 -6.71 12.05 5.57
C ALA A 199 -7.44 11.58 6.82
N HIS A 200 -8.22 12.46 7.41
CA HIS A 200 -9.19 12.06 8.42
C HIS A 200 -10.33 11.27 7.76
N PRO A 201 -10.88 10.21 8.37
CA PRO A 201 -11.95 9.41 7.78
C PRO A 201 -13.15 10.23 7.29
N ARG A 202 -13.52 11.31 7.99
CA ARG A 202 -14.62 12.22 7.61
C ARG A 202 -14.38 12.91 6.27
N MET A 203 -13.12 13.23 5.95
CA MET A 203 -12.75 13.93 4.72
C MET A 203 -12.67 13.03 3.50
N MET A 204 -12.64 11.69 3.68
CA MET A 204 -12.47 10.74 2.57
C MET A 204 -13.54 10.86 1.48
N GLY A 205 -14.76 11.24 1.84
CA GLY A 205 -15.83 11.50 0.83
C GLY A 205 -15.49 12.63 -0.13
N LYS A 206 -14.84 13.70 0.37
CA LYS A 206 -14.40 14.85 -0.43
C LYS A 206 -13.10 14.52 -1.18
N VAL A 207 -12.12 13.90 -0.51
CA VAL A 207 -10.84 13.47 -1.07
C VAL A 207 -11.01 12.42 -2.17
N GLY A 208 -12.07 11.60 -2.10
CA GLY A 208 -12.41 10.62 -3.14
C GLY A 208 -12.53 11.22 -4.54
N LYS A 209 -12.98 12.49 -4.65
CA LYS A 209 -13.04 13.23 -5.93
C LYS A 209 -11.66 13.45 -6.56
N LEU A 210 -10.60 13.53 -5.75
CA LEU A 210 -9.21 13.66 -6.19
C LEU A 210 -8.61 12.33 -6.69
N GLY A 211 -9.34 11.23 -6.63
CA GLY A 211 -8.86 9.91 -7.05
C GLY A 211 -8.34 9.87 -8.48
N ARG A 212 -8.85 10.71 -9.38
CA ARG A 212 -8.36 10.85 -10.76
C ARG A 212 -6.97 11.46 -10.86
N VAL A 213 -6.61 12.33 -9.90
CA VAL A 213 -5.32 13.04 -9.85
C VAL A 213 -4.32 12.27 -9.00
N LEU A 214 -4.73 11.86 -7.79
CA LEU A 214 -3.87 11.19 -6.82
C LEU A 214 -3.68 9.70 -7.11
N GLY A 215 -4.64 9.04 -7.77
CA GLY A 215 -4.59 7.61 -8.07
C GLY A 215 -3.39 7.21 -8.92
N PRO A 216 -3.20 7.80 -10.12
CA PRO A 216 -2.07 7.49 -10.99
C PRO A 216 -0.70 7.76 -10.35
N SER A 217 -0.60 8.79 -9.50
CA SER A 217 0.63 9.14 -8.79
C SER A 217 0.90 8.29 -7.53
N GLY A 218 -0.04 7.43 -7.16
CA GLY A 218 0.09 6.54 -5.99
C GLY A 218 0.00 7.25 -4.64
N LYS A 219 -0.43 8.52 -4.61
CA LYS A 219 -0.51 9.36 -3.38
C LYS A 219 -1.88 9.37 -2.73
N MET A 220 -2.82 8.56 -3.23
CA MET A 220 -4.17 8.49 -2.69
C MET A 220 -4.18 7.89 -1.28
N PRO A 221 -4.76 8.58 -0.27
CA PRO A 221 -4.90 8.02 1.07
C PRO A 221 -5.71 6.73 1.07
N THR A 222 -5.26 5.72 1.79
CA THR A 222 -5.96 4.44 1.92
C THR A 222 -5.91 3.91 3.34
N PRO A 223 -7.00 3.34 3.89
CA PRO A 223 -7.01 2.76 5.24
C PRO A 223 -5.99 1.63 5.40
N LYS A 224 -5.77 0.83 4.34
CA LYS A 224 -4.84 -0.31 4.36
C LYS A 224 -3.39 0.10 4.58
N ASN A 225 -2.99 1.30 4.16
CA ASN A 225 -1.63 1.84 4.40
C ASN A 225 -1.53 2.62 5.71
N GLY A 226 -2.64 2.76 6.45
CA GLY A 226 -2.68 3.58 7.65
C GLY A 226 -2.57 5.09 7.40
N THR A 227 -2.82 5.54 6.15
CA THR A 227 -2.88 6.96 5.79
C THR A 227 -4.25 7.58 6.00
N VAL A 228 -5.25 6.77 6.37
CA VAL A 228 -6.57 7.23 6.80
C VAL A 228 -6.77 6.83 8.24
N THR A 229 -6.58 7.77 9.16
CA THR A 229 -6.68 7.55 10.60
C THR A 229 -7.35 8.72 11.30
N PRO A 230 -8.03 8.50 12.44
CA PRO A 230 -8.51 9.58 13.28
C PRO A 230 -7.36 10.29 14.04
N ASN A 231 -6.27 9.56 14.34
CA ASN A 231 -5.12 10.08 15.06
C ASN A 231 -4.09 10.67 14.09
N ILE A 232 -4.25 11.91 13.72
CA ILE A 232 -3.45 12.58 12.68
C ILE A 232 -2.06 12.91 13.20
N ASP A 233 -1.94 13.35 14.43
CA ASP A 233 -0.67 13.76 15.05
C ASP A 233 0.39 12.63 15.00
N THR A 234 0.01 11.45 15.47
CA THR A 234 0.90 10.27 15.43
C THR A 234 1.22 9.83 14.02
N ALA A 235 0.21 9.82 13.13
CA ALA A 235 0.41 9.43 11.74
C ALA A 235 1.37 10.39 11.01
N VAL A 236 1.22 11.71 11.19
CA VAL A 236 2.11 12.69 10.57
C VAL A 236 3.55 12.49 11.02
N LYS A 237 3.78 12.32 12.33
CA LYS A 237 5.13 12.05 12.88
C LYS A 237 5.74 10.78 12.31
N GLU A 238 4.98 9.69 12.24
CA GLU A 238 5.45 8.42 11.69
C GLU A 238 5.78 8.51 10.20
N PHE A 239 4.92 9.14 9.40
CA PHE A 239 5.16 9.28 7.95
C PHE A 239 6.28 10.28 7.67
N ALA A 240 6.42 11.36 8.44
CA ALA A 240 7.55 12.29 8.34
C ALA A 240 8.87 11.62 8.72
N ALA A 241 8.87 10.73 9.74
CA ALA A 241 10.02 9.92 10.13
C ALA A 241 10.38 8.86 9.07
N GLY A 242 9.48 8.60 8.10
CA GLY A 242 9.75 7.70 6.99
C GLY A 242 9.11 6.33 7.12
N LYS A 243 7.85 6.26 7.54
CA LYS A 243 7.05 5.03 7.44
C LYS A 243 6.99 4.56 5.99
N VAL A 244 7.34 3.29 5.76
CA VAL A 244 7.44 2.68 4.42
C VAL A 244 6.14 1.99 4.08
N GLU A 245 5.55 2.37 2.97
CA GLU A 245 4.45 1.63 2.38
C GLU A 245 5.00 0.46 1.55
N PHE A 246 4.34 -0.67 1.63
CA PHE A 246 4.66 -1.83 0.82
C PHE A 246 3.39 -2.46 0.25
N ARG A 247 3.56 -3.12 -0.87
CA ARG A 247 2.49 -3.81 -1.57
C ARG A 247 3.08 -5.02 -2.28
N ASN A 248 2.33 -6.14 -2.28
CA ASN A 248 2.71 -7.28 -3.09
C ASN A 248 2.52 -7.00 -4.58
N ASP A 249 3.43 -7.51 -5.38
CA ASP A 249 3.37 -7.53 -6.84
C ASP A 249 2.56 -8.74 -7.34
N THR A 250 2.28 -8.76 -8.66
CA THR A 250 1.60 -9.87 -9.35
C THR A 250 2.38 -11.19 -9.29
N GLY A 251 3.67 -11.15 -9.01
CA GLY A 251 4.54 -12.30 -8.77
C GLY A 251 4.61 -12.78 -7.32
N GLY A 252 3.87 -12.17 -6.39
CA GLY A 252 3.95 -12.48 -4.96
C GLY A 252 5.18 -11.91 -4.26
N ASN A 253 5.87 -10.94 -4.88
CA ASN A 253 7.00 -10.26 -4.25
C ASN A 253 6.51 -9.02 -3.50
N VAL A 254 7.15 -8.75 -2.37
CA VAL A 254 6.99 -7.50 -1.63
C VAL A 254 8.29 -6.71 -1.72
N HIS A 255 8.18 -5.46 -2.12
CA HIS A 255 9.29 -4.52 -2.23
C HIS A 255 9.20 -3.48 -1.12
N GLY A 256 10.32 -3.20 -0.46
CA GLY A 256 10.41 -2.17 0.56
C GLY A 256 11.75 -1.45 0.52
N ILE A 257 11.77 -0.22 1.04
CA ILE A 257 12.98 0.57 1.24
C ILE A 257 13.37 0.39 2.70
N VAL A 258 14.64 0.06 2.97
CA VAL A 258 15.14 -0.16 4.34
C VAL A 258 16.06 0.94 4.83
N GLY A 259 16.60 1.75 3.93
CA GLY A 259 17.47 2.87 4.29
C GLY A 259 18.40 3.29 3.18
N LYS A 260 19.49 3.96 3.57
CA LYS A 260 20.56 4.45 2.70
C LYS A 260 21.85 3.68 2.96
N MET A 261 22.74 3.63 1.96
CA MET A 261 24.06 3.02 2.11
C MET A 261 24.94 3.72 3.15
N SER A 262 24.69 5.01 3.39
CA SER A 262 25.37 5.83 4.41
C SER A 262 25.07 5.40 5.85
N PHE A 263 23.98 4.67 6.10
CA PHE A 263 23.60 4.21 7.44
C PHE A 263 24.67 3.28 8.03
N ALA A 264 24.77 3.24 9.36
CA ALA A 264 25.57 2.23 10.03
C ALA A 264 25.10 0.81 9.71
N GLU A 265 26.00 -0.17 9.79
CA GLU A 265 25.67 -1.56 9.45
C GLU A 265 24.60 -2.13 10.39
N ASN A 266 24.72 -1.81 11.68
CA ASN A 266 23.76 -2.25 12.70
C ASN A 266 22.37 -1.62 12.51
N ASP A 267 22.31 -0.36 12.06
CA ASP A 267 21.05 0.32 11.81
C ASP A 267 20.31 -0.27 10.61
N LEU A 268 21.05 -0.60 9.54
CA LEU A 268 20.47 -1.31 8.40
C LEU A 268 20.01 -2.72 8.78
N ALA A 269 20.79 -3.44 9.57
CA ALA A 269 20.41 -4.77 10.03
C ALA A 269 19.11 -4.72 10.86
N ALA A 270 19.02 -3.80 11.82
CA ALA A 270 17.82 -3.60 12.63
C ALA A 270 16.58 -3.25 11.79
N ASN A 271 16.73 -2.41 10.76
CA ASN A 271 15.64 -2.08 9.85
C ASN A 271 15.20 -3.29 9.01
N ILE A 272 16.16 -4.09 8.51
CA ILE A 272 15.87 -5.30 7.73
C ILE A 272 15.11 -6.32 8.59
N GLU A 273 15.59 -6.59 9.80
CA GLU A 273 14.95 -7.52 10.74
C GLU A 273 13.54 -7.05 11.11
N SER A 274 13.38 -5.77 11.45
CA SER A 274 12.06 -5.19 11.75
C SER A 274 11.09 -5.33 10.57
N PHE A 275 11.55 -5.10 9.34
CA PHE A 275 10.73 -5.26 8.14
C PHE A 275 10.34 -6.73 7.93
N MET A 276 11.28 -7.66 8.08
CA MET A 276 11.03 -9.09 7.94
C MET A 276 10.02 -9.59 8.98
N ASP A 277 10.16 -9.18 10.23
CA ASP A 277 9.26 -9.57 11.32
C ASP A 277 7.85 -9.00 11.13
N HIS A 278 7.75 -7.77 10.64
CA HIS A 278 6.46 -7.19 10.30
C HIS A 278 5.72 -8.01 9.23
N ILE A 279 6.42 -8.37 8.16
CA ILE A 279 5.84 -9.21 7.10
C ILE A 279 5.48 -10.61 7.62
N ARG A 280 6.31 -11.23 8.49
CA ARG A 280 5.99 -12.53 9.11
C ARG A 280 4.67 -12.49 9.89
N ARG A 281 4.42 -11.42 10.65
CA ARG A 281 3.18 -11.23 11.42
C ARG A 281 1.94 -11.07 10.52
N MET A 282 2.13 -10.59 9.29
CA MET A 282 1.04 -10.40 8.34
C MET A 282 0.69 -11.63 7.51
N LYS A 283 1.19 -12.82 7.86
CA LYS A 283 0.89 -14.07 7.15
C LYS A 283 -0.62 -14.31 7.08
N PRO A 284 -1.23 -14.42 5.87
CA PRO A 284 -2.64 -14.76 5.74
C PRO A 284 -2.91 -16.18 6.19
N GLN A 285 -4.04 -16.42 6.84
CA GLN A 285 -4.44 -17.77 7.30
C GLN A 285 -4.67 -18.74 6.13
N THR A 286 -5.07 -18.21 4.98
CA THR A 286 -5.31 -18.97 3.74
C THR A 286 -4.03 -19.39 3.01
N SER A 287 -2.86 -18.86 3.40
CA SER A 287 -1.57 -19.24 2.82
C SER A 287 -1.09 -20.58 3.33
N LYS A 288 -0.97 -21.56 2.41
CA LYS A 288 -0.47 -22.91 2.71
C LYS A 288 1.05 -22.97 2.46
N GLY A 289 1.77 -23.68 3.32
CA GLY A 289 3.21 -23.93 3.16
C GLY A 289 4.10 -22.81 3.67
N THR A 290 5.34 -22.76 3.12
CA THR A 290 6.36 -21.78 3.51
C THR A 290 5.97 -20.38 3.04
N PHE A 291 5.77 -19.47 3.97
CA PHE A 291 5.32 -18.11 3.68
C PHE A 291 6.40 -17.26 3.02
N ILE A 292 7.59 -17.18 3.62
CA ILE A 292 8.73 -16.46 3.05
C ILE A 292 9.63 -17.48 2.34
N LYS A 293 9.68 -17.42 1.01
CA LYS A 293 10.49 -18.33 0.21
C LYS A 293 11.92 -17.83 0.03
N LYS A 294 12.08 -16.54 -0.23
CA LYS A 294 13.37 -15.93 -0.52
C LYS A 294 13.37 -14.46 -0.09
N VAL A 295 14.47 -14.01 0.47
CA VAL A 295 14.69 -12.60 0.80
C VAL A 295 15.99 -12.14 0.15
N CYS A 296 15.93 -11.00 -0.54
CA CYS A 296 17.11 -10.39 -1.17
C CYS A 296 17.19 -8.92 -0.77
N ILE A 297 18.39 -8.45 -0.55
CA ILE A 297 18.71 -7.03 -0.39
C ILE A 297 19.53 -6.54 -1.58
N SER A 298 19.29 -5.31 -2.00
CA SER A 298 20.02 -4.70 -3.11
C SER A 298 20.12 -3.19 -2.92
N GLY A 299 21.20 -2.61 -3.42
CA GLY A 299 21.26 -1.15 -3.59
C GLY A 299 20.81 -0.74 -4.98
N THR A 300 20.59 0.55 -5.18
CA THR A 300 20.07 1.10 -6.45
C THR A 300 20.90 0.66 -7.67
N MET A 301 22.23 0.53 -7.51
CA MET A 301 23.16 0.21 -8.60
C MET A 301 24.07 -0.99 -8.27
N THR A 302 23.68 -1.83 -7.30
CA THR A 302 24.42 -3.03 -6.91
C THR A 302 23.61 -4.28 -7.24
N PRO A 303 24.28 -5.43 -7.47
CA PRO A 303 23.61 -6.72 -7.54
C PRO A 303 22.94 -7.04 -6.20
N SER A 304 22.00 -7.96 -6.24
CA SER A 304 21.27 -8.41 -5.05
C SER A 304 22.11 -9.42 -4.25
N VAL A 305 21.95 -9.39 -2.93
CA VAL A 305 22.49 -10.38 -1.99
C VAL A 305 21.31 -11.14 -1.39
N GLU A 306 21.40 -12.45 -1.39
CA GLU A 306 20.41 -13.32 -0.79
C GLU A 306 20.64 -13.44 0.71
N LEU A 307 19.54 -13.30 1.48
CA LEU A 307 19.57 -13.47 2.92
C LEU A 307 19.19 -14.89 3.32
N LYS A 308 19.85 -15.41 4.33
CA LYS A 308 19.43 -16.65 4.96
C LYS A 308 18.15 -16.39 5.75
N VAL A 309 17.04 -16.94 5.28
CA VAL A 309 15.76 -16.87 5.98
C VAL A 309 15.83 -17.91 7.08
N GLY A 310 15.85 -17.48 8.35
CA GLY A 310 15.62 -18.38 9.47
C GLY A 310 14.22 -18.97 9.37
N ALA A 311 14.12 -20.28 9.47
CA ALA A 311 12.88 -21.03 9.40
C ALA A 311 11.90 -20.63 10.53
#